data_a65fba13293457607378d45c65f9e452
#
_entry.id   a65fba13293457607378d45c65f9e452
#
_cell.length_a   1.000
_cell.length_b   1.000
_cell.length_c   1.000
_cell.angle_alpha   90.00
_cell.angle_beta   90.00
_cell.angle_gamma   90.00
#
_symmetry.space_group_name_H-M   'P 1'
#
loop_
_entity.id
_entity.type
_entity.pdbx_description
1 polymer ?
#
loop_
_entity_poly.entity_id
_entity_poly.type
_entity_poly.pdbx_seq_one_letter_code
_entity_poly.pdbx_strand_id
1 'polypeptide(L)'
;MIASPLGFIRIKVIALSVVDLDRANAFYRDTLALPPAFEGTEQVGWLLGETILMLKPGWYAPPTGVPNPRITIATERARDTESRLRARGVTISDPVQTFDEFDVGSFLDCEGNKLWFCSPSVD
;
A
#
# COMPACT_ATOMS: atom_id res chain seq x y z
N MET A 1 10.36 -22.83 -0.12
CA MET A 1 10.62 -21.67 0.75
C MET A 1 11.28 -22.12 2.04
N ILE A 2 12.32 -21.40 2.45
CA ILE A 2 13.04 -21.72 3.69
C ILE A 2 12.37 -20.96 4.83
N ALA A 3 11.96 -21.67 5.87
CA ALA A 3 11.35 -21.05 7.04
C ALA A 3 12.39 -20.27 7.83
N SER A 4 11.97 -19.18 8.45
CA SER A 4 12.79 -18.40 9.34
C SER A 4 13.18 -19.25 10.56
N PRO A 5 14.42 -19.10 11.10
CA PRO A 5 14.80 -19.81 12.31
C PRO A 5 13.89 -19.55 13.50
N LEU A 6 13.24 -18.38 13.53
CA LEU A 6 12.31 -18.00 14.59
C LEU A 6 10.86 -18.23 14.22
N GLY A 7 10.58 -18.85 13.06
CA GLY A 7 9.23 -19.15 12.63
C GLY A 7 8.50 -17.96 12.01
N PHE A 8 9.19 -16.89 11.63
CA PHE A 8 8.57 -15.76 10.94
C PHE A 8 8.17 -16.21 9.54
N ILE A 9 6.97 -15.83 9.09
CA ILE A 9 6.42 -16.28 7.81
C ILE A 9 6.28 -15.14 6.83
N ARG A 10 5.61 -14.06 7.24
CA ARG A 10 5.32 -12.92 6.37
C ARG A 10 4.81 -11.75 7.21
N ILE A 11 4.66 -10.60 6.59
CA ILE A 11 3.93 -9.49 7.20
C ILE A 11 2.44 -9.79 7.02
N LYS A 12 1.72 -10.00 8.12
CA LYS A 12 0.30 -10.36 8.06
C LYS A 12 -0.58 -9.13 7.82
N VAL A 13 -0.33 -8.05 8.55
CA VAL A 13 -1.18 -6.86 8.54
C VAL A 13 -0.32 -5.61 8.58
N ILE A 14 -0.71 -4.63 7.78
CA ILE A 14 -0.20 -3.27 7.88
C ILE A 14 -1.41 -2.40 8.19
N ALA A 15 -1.38 -1.72 9.34
CA ALA A 15 -2.48 -0.87 9.75
C ALA A 15 -2.20 0.58 9.39
N LEU A 16 -3.15 1.22 8.74
CA LEU A 16 -3.06 2.61 8.33
C LEU A 16 -4.12 3.43 9.07
N SER A 17 -3.72 4.60 9.56
CA SER A 17 -4.66 5.52 10.17
C SER A 17 -5.52 6.20 9.10
N VAL A 18 -6.82 6.32 9.36
CA VAL A 18 -7.73 7.03 8.46
C VAL A 18 -8.63 7.93 9.29
N VAL A 19 -9.09 9.02 8.69
CA VAL A 19 -10.05 9.92 9.32
C VAL A 19 -11.47 9.54 8.91
N ASP A 20 -11.69 9.31 7.62
CA ASP A 20 -13.00 8.98 7.06
C ASP A 20 -12.94 7.55 6.51
N LEU A 21 -13.45 6.59 7.30
CA LEU A 21 -13.37 5.18 6.95
C LEU A 21 -14.14 4.86 5.66
N ASP A 22 -15.32 5.44 5.49
CA ASP A 22 -16.12 5.16 4.28
C ASP A 22 -15.41 5.63 3.02
N ARG A 23 -14.83 6.83 3.07
CA ARG A 23 -14.06 7.35 1.94
C ARG A 23 -12.80 6.52 1.68
N ALA A 24 -12.11 6.13 2.74
CA ALA A 24 -10.90 5.31 2.62
C ALA A 24 -11.24 3.93 2.03
N ASN A 25 -12.32 3.30 2.50
CA ASN A 25 -12.75 2.02 1.94
C ASN A 25 -13.06 2.14 0.46
N ALA A 26 -13.74 3.21 0.04
CA ALA A 26 -14.02 3.42 -1.38
C ALA A 26 -12.74 3.58 -2.20
N PHE A 27 -11.74 4.28 -1.65
CA PHE A 27 -10.46 4.45 -2.32
C PHE A 27 -9.76 3.11 -2.54
N TYR A 28 -9.65 2.29 -1.50
CA TYR A 28 -8.95 1.01 -1.61
C TYR A 28 -9.72 0.01 -2.48
N ARG A 29 -11.06 0.02 -2.38
CA ARG A 29 -11.90 -0.86 -3.19
C ARG A 29 -11.97 -0.45 -4.65
N ASP A 30 -12.25 0.83 -4.92
CA ASP A 30 -12.58 1.28 -6.28
C ASP A 30 -11.36 1.84 -7.00
N THR A 31 -10.57 2.68 -6.34
CA THR A 31 -9.41 3.32 -6.99
C THR A 31 -8.23 2.36 -7.08
N LEU A 32 -7.90 1.67 -5.99
CA LEU A 32 -6.79 0.72 -6.00
C LEU A 32 -7.24 -0.68 -6.43
N ALA A 33 -8.55 -0.93 -6.49
CA ALA A 33 -9.13 -2.19 -6.96
C ALA A 33 -8.64 -3.40 -6.18
N LEU A 34 -8.49 -3.27 -4.86
CA LEU A 34 -8.06 -4.38 -4.03
C LEU A 34 -9.24 -5.22 -3.58
N PRO A 35 -9.09 -6.55 -3.49
CA PRO A 35 -10.15 -7.39 -2.95
C PRO A 35 -10.26 -7.22 -1.43
N PRO A 36 -11.45 -7.45 -0.86
CA PRO A 36 -11.62 -7.37 0.59
C PRO A 36 -10.92 -8.53 1.31
N ALA A 37 -10.44 -8.24 2.51
CA ALA A 37 -9.84 -9.25 3.38
C ALA A 37 -10.80 -9.55 4.52
N PHE A 38 -10.95 -10.83 4.85
CA PHE A 38 -11.87 -11.28 5.88
C PHE A 38 -11.15 -12.11 6.93
N GLU A 39 -11.62 -12.00 8.18
CA GLU A 39 -11.32 -12.95 9.24
C GLU A 39 -12.66 -13.55 9.66
N GLY A 40 -12.89 -14.82 9.30
CA GLY A 40 -14.21 -15.42 9.44
C GLY A 40 -15.20 -14.70 8.52
N THR A 41 -16.26 -14.14 9.09
CA THR A 41 -17.28 -13.42 8.33
C THR A 41 -17.10 -11.90 8.41
N GLU A 42 -16.12 -11.42 9.15
CA GLU A 42 -15.90 -10.00 9.34
C GLU A 42 -14.83 -9.47 8.37
N GLN A 43 -15.16 -8.39 7.66
CA GLN A 43 -14.18 -7.74 6.81
C GLN A 43 -13.24 -6.91 7.68
N VAL A 44 -11.92 -7.19 7.55
CA VAL A 44 -10.91 -6.54 8.40
C VAL A 44 -10.02 -5.59 7.62
N GLY A 45 -10.18 -5.49 6.31
CA GLY A 45 -9.38 -4.59 5.50
C GLY A 45 -9.39 -4.99 4.04
N TRP A 46 -8.31 -4.67 3.35
CA TRP A 46 -8.14 -4.92 1.92
C TRP A 46 -6.90 -5.79 1.71
N LEU A 47 -7.00 -6.72 0.78
CA LEU A 47 -5.95 -7.72 0.60
C LEU A 47 -5.00 -7.32 -0.52
N LEU A 48 -3.71 -7.27 -0.20
CA LEU A 48 -2.66 -7.03 -1.16
C LEU A 48 -1.69 -8.20 -1.07
N GLY A 49 -1.77 -9.11 -2.07
CA GLY A 49 -1.06 -10.37 -1.97
C GLY A 49 -1.54 -11.14 -0.75
N GLU A 50 -0.63 -11.43 0.16
CA GLU A 50 -0.97 -12.12 1.41
C GLU A 50 -1.01 -11.16 2.61
N THR A 51 -0.85 -9.87 2.37
CA THR A 51 -0.82 -8.85 3.42
C THR A 51 -2.15 -8.11 3.47
N ILE A 52 -2.70 -7.95 4.66
CA ILE A 52 -3.93 -7.19 4.87
C ILE A 52 -3.58 -5.73 5.13
N LEU A 53 -4.16 -4.83 4.34
CA LEU A 53 -4.12 -3.40 4.64
C LEU A 53 -5.36 -3.08 5.46
N MET A 54 -5.16 -2.83 6.76
CA MET A 54 -6.22 -2.59 7.71
C MET A 54 -6.37 -1.08 7.93
N LEU A 55 -7.59 -0.56 7.78
CA LEU A 55 -7.84 0.86 7.92
C LEU A 55 -8.44 1.11 9.31
N LYS A 56 -7.80 1.99 10.09
CA LYS A 56 -8.15 2.20 11.50
C LYS A 56 -8.58 3.64 11.75
N PRO A 57 -9.89 3.91 11.82
CA PRO A 57 -10.35 5.25 12.17
C PRO A 57 -10.14 5.52 13.67
N GLY A 58 -9.91 6.77 14.01
CA GLY A 58 -9.77 7.17 15.41
C GLY A 58 -8.53 6.60 16.10
N TRP A 59 -7.52 6.22 15.36
CA TRP A 59 -6.32 5.65 15.93
C TRP A 59 -5.40 6.73 16.50
N TYR A 60 -4.38 6.32 17.24
CA TYR A 60 -3.54 7.23 18.01
C TYR A 60 -2.66 8.16 17.17
N ALA A 61 -2.47 7.89 15.89
CA ALA A 61 -1.67 8.71 15.01
C ALA A 61 -2.49 9.15 13.80
N PRO A 62 -2.32 10.39 13.31
CA PRO A 62 -3.03 10.83 12.12
C PRO A 62 -2.45 10.20 10.86
N PRO A 63 -3.18 10.22 9.72
CA PRO A 63 -2.59 9.87 8.43
C PRO A 63 -1.36 10.73 8.15
N THR A 64 -0.34 10.14 7.53
CA THR A 64 0.91 10.85 7.30
C THR A 64 1.56 10.46 5.99
N GLY A 65 2.18 11.44 5.34
CA GLY A 65 3.02 11.22 4.17
C GLY A 65 4.48 10.95 4.51
N VAL A 66 4.82 10.90 5.80
CA VAL A 66 6.20 10.66 6.25
C VAL A 66 6.20 9.46 7.21
N PRO A 67 5.94 8.24 6.68
CA PRO A 67 5.81 7.07 7.53
C PRO A 67 7.15 6.55 8.05
N ASN A 68 7.10 5.95 9.24
CA ASN A 68 8.19 5.20 9.81
C ASN A 68 7.57 4.06 10.64
N PRO A 69 7.62 2.81 10.21
CA PRO A 69 8.37 2.35 9.04
C PRO A 69 7.72 2.69 7.70
N ARG A 70 8.48 2.48 6.63
CA ARG A 70 8.03 2.69 5.27
C ARG A 70 7.30 1.45 4.77
N ILE A 71 6.17 1.65 4.11
CA ILE A 71 5.43 0.57 3.46
C ILE A 71 5.84 0.57 1.99
N THR A 72 6.32 -0.57 1.49
CA THR A 72 6.69 -0.69 0.08
C THR A 72 5.95 -1.84 -0.55
N ILE A 73 5.28 -1.54 -1.66
CA ILE A 73 4.49 -2.50 -2.43
C ILE A 73 5.32 -2.93 -3.63
N ALA A 74 5.45 -4.24 -3.83
CA ALA A 74 6.10 -4.74 -5.03
C ALA A 74 5.13 -4.66 -6.21
N THR A 75 5.60 -4.16 -7.35
CA THR A 75 4.82 -4.14 -8.59
C THR A 75 5.62 -4.81 -9.69
N GLU A 76 4.96 -5.12 -10.81
CA GLU A 76 5.66 -5.71 -11.94
C GLU A 76 6.54 -4.67 -12.63
N ARG A 77 6.01 -3.47 -12.87
CA ARG A 77 6.72 -2.36 -13.50
C ARG A 77 6.29 -1.06 -12.87
N ALA A 78 7.17 -0.45 -12.10
CA ALA A 78 6.83 0.74 -11.33
C ALA A 78 6.40 1.90 -12.24
N ARG A 79 7.02 2.08 -13.40
CA ARG A 79 6.64 3.17 -14.31
C ARG A 79 5.22 3.01 -14.85
N ASP A 80 4.82 1.77 -15.14
CA ASP A 80 3.45 1.49 -15.55
C ASP A 80 2.48 1.72 -14.40
N THR A 81 2.87 1.31 -13.20
CA THR A 81 2.05 1.54 -12.01
C THR A 81 1.82 3.03 -11.79
N GLU A 82 2.86 3.84 -11.92
CA GLU A 82 2.70 5.29 -11.79
C GLU A 82 1.68 5.83 -12.81
N SER A 83 1.83 5.43 -14.07
CA SER A 83 0.91 5.89 -15.13
C SER A 83 -0.53 5.50 -14.81
N ARG A 84 -0.75 4.29 -14.33
CA ARG A 84 -2.09 3.81 -13.99
C ARG A 84 -2.67 4.53 -12.77
N LEU A 85 -1.84 4.81 -11.78
CA LEU A 85 -2.28 5.58 -10.61
C LEU A 85 -2.67 6.99 -11.00
N ARG A 86 -1.87 7.66 -11.84
CA ARG A 86 -2.19 9.00 -12.33
C ARG A 86 -3.50 9.00 -13.11
N ALA A 87 -3.73 7.99 -13.94
CA ALA A 87 -4.97 7.89 -14.72
C ALA A 87 -6.20 7.73 -13.82
N ARG A 88 -6.02 7.23 -12.60
CA ARG A 88 -7.10 7.08 -11.62
C ARG A 88 -7.21 8.28 -10.68
N GLY A 89 -6.45 9.33 -10.92
CA GLY A 89 -6.52 10.54 -10.10
C GLY A 89 -5.76 10.46 -8.79
N VAL A 90 -4.88 9.48 -8.63
CA VAL A 90 -4.09 9.32 -7.42
C VAL A 90 -2.92 10.32 -7.44
N THR A 91 -2.66 10.94 -6.29
CA THR A 91 -1.54 11.87 -6.14
C THR A 91 -0.23 11.11 -6.04
N ILE A 92 0.68 11.35 -6.98
CA ILE A 92 2.02 10.79 -6.92
C ILE A 92 2.87 11.71 -6.05
N SER A 93 3.39 11.17 -4.94
CA SER A 93 4.22 11.94 -4.03
C SER A 93 5.66 12.00 -4.53
N ASP A 94 6.21 10.86 -4.92
CA ASP A 94 7.54 10.79 -5.53
C ASP A 94 7.41 10.12 -6.89
N PRO A 95 7.66 10.84 -7.99
CA PRO A 95 7.68 10.21 -9.31
C PRO A 95 8.75 9.11 -9.37
N VAL A 96 8.51 8.09 -10.18
CA VAL A 96 9.42 6.96 -10.26
C VAL A 96 10.80 7.41 -10.72
N GLN A 97 11.81 6.97 -9.99
CA GLN A 97 13.22 7.16 -10.32
C GLN A 97 13.93 5.82 -10.16
N THR A 98 15.00 5.67 -10.89
CA THR A 98 15.82 4.46 -10.81
C THR A 98 16.89 4.65 -9.74
N PHE A 99 16.90 3.73 -8.76
CA PHE A 99 17.92 3.68 -7.72
C PHE A 99 18.57 2.31 -7.82
N ASP A 100 19.86 2.29 -8.16
CA ASP A 100 20.60 1.05 -8.39
C ASP A 100 19.85 0.18 -9.40
N GLU A 101 19.30 -0.95 -8.99
CA GLU A 101 18.62 -1.88 -9.87
C GLU A 101 17.11 -1.84 -9.74
N PHE A 102 16.55 -0.81 -9.06
CA PHE A 102 15.13 -0.73 -8.82
C PHE A 102 14.54 0.60 -9.25
N ASP A 103 13.34 0.53 -9.82
CA ASP A 103 12.51 1.71 -10.06
C ASP A 103 11.59 1.89 -8.86
N VAL A 104 11.60 3.07 -8.25
CA VAL A 104 10.90 3.33 -7.01
C VAL A 104 10.10 4.62 -7.11
N GLY A 105 8.86 4.58 -6.68
CA GLY A 105 8.01 5.76 -6.60
C GLY A 105 7.11 5.67 -5.38
N SER A 106 6.28 6.69 -5.18
CA SER A 106 5.32 6.68 -4.07
C SER A 106 4.07 7.45 -4.43
N PHE A 107 2.98 7.12 -3.74
CA PHE A 107 1.72 7.83 -3.89
C PHE A 107 1.09 8.05 -2.52
N LEU A 108 0.13 8.95 -2.49
CA LEU A 108 -0.67 9.20 -1.29
C LEU A 108 -2.04 8.57 -1.46
N ASP A 109 -2.53 7.92 -0.40
CA ASP A 109 -3.92 7.48 -0.40
C ASP A 109 -4.84 8.68 -0.17
N CYS A 110 -6.16 8.46 -0.11
CA CYS A 110 -7.11 9.55 0.04
C CYS A 110 -7.01 10.26 1.40
N GLU A 111 -6.31 9.68 2.36
CA GLU A 111 -6.12 10.25 3.69
C GLU A 111 -4.73 10.88 3.88
N GLY A 112 -3.89 10.83 2.84
CA GLY A 112 -2.55 11.39 2.92
C GLY A 112 -1.49 10.44 3.44
N ASN A 113 -1.82 9.16 3.63
CA ASN A 113 -0.81 8.18 3.98
C ASN A 113 0.05 7.89 2.75
N LYS A 114 1.36 7.80 2.96
CA LYS A 114 2.30 7.58 1.87
C LYS A 114 2.63 6.10 1.75
N LEU A 115 2.43 5.57 0.54
CA LEU A 115 2.77 4.19 0.22
C LEU A 115 3.80 4.21 -0.92
N TRP A 116 4.85 3.42 -0.77
CA TRP A 116 5.88 3.29 -1.78
C TRP A 116 5.61 2.07 -2.66
N PHE A 117 6.09 2.13 -3.89
CA PHE A 117 6.03 0.96 -4.77
C PHE A 117 7.35 0.86 -5.54
N CYS A 118 7.73 -0.36 -5.86
CA CYS A 118 8.97 -0.60 -6.56
C CYS A 118 8.91 -1.85 -7.41
N SER A 119 9.78 -1.87 -8.41
CA SER A 119 9.98 -3.02 -9.28
C SER A 119 11.44 -3.07 -9.68
N PRO A 120 11.93 -4.22 -10.18
CA PRO A 120 13.25 -4.24 -10.79
C PRO A 120 13.30 -3.25 -11.97
N SER A 121 14.43 -2.58 -12.11
CA SER A 121 14.64 -1.67 -13.25
C SER A 121 14.71 -2.48 -14.53
N VAL A 122 14.04 -1.98 -15.57
CA VAL A 122 14.05 -2.61 -16.90
C VAL A 122 14.65 -1.62 -17.88
N ASP A 123 15.71 -2.02 -18.55
CA ASP A 123 16.36 -1.19 -19.55
C ASP A 123 15.59 -1.21 -20.87
#